data_b5ca71f65a7f4a2af73b75e7aaa22698
#
_entry.id   b5ca71f65a7f4a2af73b75e7aaa22698
#
_cell.length_a   1.000
_cell.length_b   1.000
_cell.length_c   1.000
_cell.angle_alpha   90.00
_cell.angle_beta   90.00
_cell.angle_gamma   90.00
#
_symmetry.space_group_name_H-M   'P 1'
#
loop_
_entity.id
_entity.type
_entity.pdbx_description
1 polymer ?
#
loop_
_entity_poly.entity_id
_entity_poly.type
_entity_poly.pdbx_seq_one_letter_code
_entity_poly.pdbx_strand_id
1 'polypeptide(L)'
;NVVDDRNAGSFWAGITSIFDFPREVILEASEKIEKIPGLFVKFFPSLIETINIAAAATLAASIFAIFLSMLATQGMAKWPRLIPVFRRILDIMRAIPDFVIALILIFILGGGPVPAMIAITFHTTEALGKLFSEVNENASLKPLDGLSSVGASWMQKMLLGVIPQVSPNYFSYGLLRFEINIRTVSYTHLRAHET
;
A
#
# COMPACT_ATOMS: atom_id res chain seq x y z
N ASN A 1 -15.13 -20.26 36.86
CA ASN A 1 -14.99 -18.92 36.24
C ASN A 1 -14.81 -19.09 34.74
N VAL A 2 -15.69 -18.54 33.91
CA VAL A 2 -15.72 -18.76 32.45
C VAL A 2 -14.40 -18.33 31.76
N VAL A 3 -13.58 -17.53 32.44
CA VAL A 3 -12.26 -17.06 31.98
C VAL A 3 -11.16 -18.11 32.18
N ASP A 4 -11.26 -18.90 33.24
CA ASP A 4 -10.25 -19.95 33.54
C ASP A 4 -10.44 -21.16 32.62
N ASP A 5 -11.69 -21.48 32.23
CA ASP A 5 -12.00 -22.58 31.32
C ASP A 5 -11.53 -22.36 29.86
N ARG A 6 -11.15 -21.14 29.48
CA ARG A 6 -10.71 -20.79 28.12
C ARG A 6 -9.20 -20.59 27.98
N ASN A 7 -8.40 -20.95 28.99
CA ASN A 7 -6.96 -20.71 29.00
C ASN A 7 -6.58 -19.21 28.82
N ALA A 8 -7.53 -18.30 29.04
CA ALA A 8 -7.29 -16.86 29.09
C ALA A 8 -6.83 -16.56 30.52
N GLY A 9 -5.56 -16.27 30.71
CA GLY A 9 -4.99 -15.93 32.01
C GLY A 9 -5.81 -14.85 32.75
N SER A 10 -5.71 -14.83 34.08
CA SER A 10 -6.39 -13.83 34.88
C SER A 10 -6.03 -12.42 34.42
N PHE A 11 -7.06 -11.56 34.21
CA PHE A 11 -6.89 -10.16 33.80
C PHE A 11 -5.93 -9.41 34.76
N TRP A 12 -6.03 -9.66 36.05
CA TRP A 12 -5.17 -9.06 37.07
C TRP A 12 -3.71 -9.55 37.00
N ALA A 13 -3.50 -10.83 36.69
CA ALA A 13 -2.17 -11.36 36.45
C ALA A 13 -1.57 -10.77 35.16
N GLY A 14 -2.37 -10.56 34.11
CA GLY A 14 -1.94 -9.91 32.87
C GLY A 14 -1.51 -8.46 33.07
N ILE A 15 -2.20 -7.69 33.92
CA ILE A 15 -1.80 -6.31 34.26
C ILE A 15 -0.47 -6.27 35.00
N THR A 16 -0.25 -7.17 35.95
CA THR A 16 1.04 -7.20 36.69
C THR A 16 2.20 -7.60 35.77
N SER A 17 1.95 -8.45 34.78
CA SER A 17 2.97 -8.92 33.83
C SER A 17 3.18 -7.97 32.62
N ILE A 18 2.46 -6.85 32.56
CA ILE A 18 2.56 -5.93 31.39
C ILE A 18 3.96 -5.33 31.23
N PHE A 19 4.70 -5.21 32.33
CA PHE A 19 6.06 -4.69 32.34
C PHE A 19 7.14 -5.78 32.25
N ASP A 20 6.76 -7.06 32.40
CA ASP A 20 7.72 -8.18 32.34
C ASP A 20 8.22 -8.34 30.90
N PHE A 21 7.34 -8.29 29.90
CA PHE A 21 7.72 -8.40 28.49
C PHE A 21 8.71 -7.30 28.05
N PRO A 22 8.46 -5.99 28.25
CA PRO A 22 9.43 -4.95 27.94
C PRO A 22 10.76 -5.13 28.69
N ARG A 23 10.71 -5.56 29.95
CA ARG A 23 11.90 -5.82 30.75
C ARG A 23 12.73 -6.98 30.21
N GLU A 24 12.09 -8.09 29.85
CA GLU A 24 12.77 -9.25 29.24
C GLU A 24 13.38 -8.88 27.90
N VAL A 25 12.66 -8.13 27.05
CA VAL A 25 13.18 -7.64 25.76
C VAL A 25 14.41 -6.75 25.95
N ILE A 26 14.41 -5.84 26.94
CA ILE A 26 15.57 -4.98 27.22
C ILE A 26 16.74 -5.80 27.73
N LEU A 27 16.53 -6.74 28.65
CA LEU A 27 17.57 -7.61 29.18
C LEU A 27 18.17 -8.46 28.06
N GLU A 28 17.37 -9.14 27.30
CA GLU A 28 17.80 -9.96 26.16
C GLU A 28 18.55 -9.15 25.11
N ALA A 29 18.07 -7.94 24.81
CA ALA A 29 18.75 -7.02 23.88
C ALA A 29 20.11 -6.58 24.43
N SER A 30 20.24 -6.33 25.75
CA SER A 30 21.50 -5.92 26.37
C SER A 30 22.54 -7.03 26.35
N GLU A 31 22.12 -8.28 26.54
CA GLU A 31 23.00 -9.45 26.44
C GLU A 31 23.48 -9.75 25.02
N LYS A 32 22.69 -9.36 24.04
CA LYS A 32 22.97 -9.62 22.60
C LYS A 32 23.56 -8.41 21.83
N ILE A 33 23.92 -7.35 22.55
CA ILE A 33 24.47 -6.12 21.92
C ILE A 33 25.70 -6.43 21.05
N GLU A 34 26.58 -7.30 21.49
CA GLU A 34 27.76 -7.68 20.70
C GLU A 34 27.44 -8.42 19.39
N LYS A 35 26.25 -9.04 19.30
CA LYS A 35 25.81 -9.76 18.12
C LYS A 35 25.10 -8.85 17.10
N ILE A 36 24.73 -7.64 17.48
CA ILE A 36 23.98 -6.67 16.61
C ILE A 36 24.69 -6.43 15.27
N PRO A 37 26.01 -6.16 15.20
CA PRO A 37 26.67 -5.94 13.92
C PRO A 37 26.59 -7.16 13.01
N GLY A 38 26.73 -8.36 13.54
CA GLY A 38 26.60 -9.60 12.77
C GLY A 38 25.17 -9.85 12.26
N LEU A 39 24.18 -9.58 13.10
CA LEU A 39 22.77 -9.67 12.72
C LEU A 39 22.42 -8.63 11.64
N PHE A 40 22.94 -7.42 11.76
CA PHE A 40 22.72 -6.38 10.76
C PHE A 40 23.25 -6.81 9.39
N VAL A 41 24.48 -7.32 9.32
CA VAL A 41 25.05 -7.83 8.05
C VAL A 41 24.23 -9.00 7.51
N LYS A 42 23.75 -9.90 8.38
CA LYS A 42 22.92 -11.06 7.98
C LYS A 42 21.59 -10.65 7.38
N PHE A 43 20.90 -9.66 7.97
CA PHE A 43 19.57 -9.24 7.55
C PHE A 43 19.56 -8.09 6.53
N PHE A 44 20.71 -7.48 6.25
CA PHE A 44 20.82 -6.37 5.29
C PHE A 44 20.32 -6.74 3.89
N PRO A 45 20.64 -7.91 3.31
CA PRO A 45 20.10 -8.31 2.01
C PRO A 45 18.57 -8.39 2.00
N SER A 46 17.96 -8.95 3.06
CA SER A 46 16.49 -9.04 3.17
C SER A 46 15.83 -7.66 3.32
N LEU A 47 16.51 -6.71 3.97
CA LEU A 47 16.05 -5.33 4.04
C LEU A 47 16.02 -4.68 2.65
N ILE A 48 17.09 -4.86 1.86
CA ILE A 48 17.15 -4.34 0.48
C ILE A 48 16.08 -4.99 -0.40
N GLU A 49 15.87 -6.30 -0.27
CA GLU A 49 14.81 -7.00 -0.99
C GLU A 49 13.42 -6.44 -0.64
N THR A 50 13.14 -6.24 0.64
CA THR A 50 11.88 -5.63 1.12
C THR A 50 11.64 -4.24 0.52
N ILE A 51 12.68 -3.39 0.52
CA ILE A 51 12.60 -2.05 -0.06
C ILE A 51 12.33 -2.12 -1.57
N ASN A 52 13.01 -3.00 -2.28
CA ASN A 52 12.86 -3.17 -3.73
C ASN A 52 11.45 -3.65 -4.09
N ILE A 53 10.91 -4.63 -3.36
CA ILE A 53 9.54 -5.13 -3.56
C ILE A 53 8.54 -4.01 -3.32
N ALA A 54 8.66 -3.29 -2.20
CA ALA A 54 7.77 -2.19 -1.86
C ALA A 54 7.84 -1.05 -2.89
N ALA A 55 9.04 -0.70 -3.35
CA ALA A 55 9.24 0.33 -4.36
C ALA A 55 8.63 -0.06 -5.71
N ALA A 56 8.94 -1.27 -6.20
CA ALA A 56 8.41 -1.77 -7.46
C ALA A 56 6.87 -1.86 -7.43
N ALA A 57 6.31 -2.41 -6.35
CA ALA A 57 4.86 -2.52 -6.18
C ALA A 57 4.18 -1.14 -6.12
N THR A 58 4.76 -0.18 -5.38
CA THR A 58 4.21 1.17 -5.27
C THR A 58 4.28 1.94 -6.59
N LEU A 59 5.38 1.82 -7.33
CA LEU A 59 5.52 2.45 -8.65
C LEU A 59 4.52 1.87 -9.65
N ALA A 60 4.41 0.55 -9.73
CA ALA A 60 3.43 -0.11 -10.59
C ALA A 60 2.00 0.30 -10.22
N ALA A 61 1.66 0.26 -8.93
CA ALA A 61 0.36 0.69 -8.42
C ALA A 61 0.05 2.15 -8.74
N SER A 62 1.04 3.05 -8.61
CA SER A 62 0.86 4.47 -8.92
C SER A 62 0.51 4.70 -10.39
N ILE A 63 1.14 3.96 -11.32
CA ILE A 63 0.85 4.04 -12.76
C ILE A 63 -0.58 3.61 -13.03
N PHE A 64 -1.01 2.45 -12.50
CA PHE A 64 -2.38 1.97 -12.65
C PHE A 64 -3.40 2.92 -11.98
N ALA A 65 -3.08 3.43 -10.80
CA ALA A 65 -3.91 4.37 -10.07
C ALA A 65 -4.12 5.69 -10.82
N ILE A 66 -3.07 6.26 -11.41
CA ILE A 66 -3.16 7.46 -12.25
C ILE A 66 -4.14 7.22 -13.41
N PHE A 67 -3.98 6.10 -14.11
CA PHE A 67 -4.85 5.79 -15.23
C PHE A 67 -6.31 5.58 -14.81
N LEU A 68 -6.56 4.76 -13.78
CA LEU A 68 -7.91 4.52 -13.28
C LEU A 68 -8.55 5.77 -12.69
N SER A 69 -7.78 6.60 -11.97
CA SER A 69 -8.30 7.85 -11.40
C SER A 69 -8.78 8.81 -12.47
N MET A 70 -8.06 8.95 -13.59
CA MET A 70 -8.48 9.80 -14.70
C MET A 70 -9.82 9.36 -15.33
N LEU A 71 -10.12 8.06 -15.30
CA LEU A 71 -11.38 7.50 -15.79
C LEU A 71 -12.50 7.59 -14.75
N ALA A 72 -12.16 7.66 -13.47
CA ALA A 72 -13.10 7.73 -12.35
C ALA A 72 -13.44 9.17 -11.90
N THR A 73 -12.70 10.20 -12.38
CA THR A 73 -12.84 11.60 -11.98
C THR A 73 -14.07 12.24 -12.63
N GLN A 74 -14.94 12.87 -11.82
CA GLN A 74 -16.09 13.62 -12.33
C GLN A 74 -15.63 14.90 -13.05
N GLY A 75 -16.33 15.24 -14.12
CA GLY A 75 -16.05 16.44 -14.93
C GLY A 75 -14.88 16.32 -15.89
N MET A 76 -14.03 15.29 -15.78
CA MET A 76 -12.81 15.14 -16.59
C MET A 76 -12.72 13.81 -17.34
N ALA A 77 -13.51 12.80 -16.95
CA ALA A 77 -13.43 11.46 -17.53
C ALA A 77 -13.79 11.46 -19.01
N LYS A 78 -13.08 10.64 -19.80
CA LYS A 78 -13.35 10.43 -21.24
C LYS A 78 -14.77 9.92 -21.49
N TRP A 79 -15.27 9.07 -20.60
CA TRP A 79 -16.60 8.45 -20.67
C TRP A 79 -17.38 8.70 -19.37
N PRO A 80 -18.09 9.85 -19.26
CA PRO A 80 -18.77 10.20 -18.00
C PRO A 80 -19.78 9.15 -17.53
N ARG A 81 -20.41 8.42 -18.44
CA ARG A 81 -21.37 7.36 -18.11
C ARG A 81 -20.72 6.13 -17.45
N LEU A 82 -19.41 5.94 -17.62
CA LEU A 82 -18.67 4.82 -17.05
C LEU A 82 -17.98 5.17 -15.70
N ILE A 83 -18.05 6.42 -15.27
CA ILE A 83 -17.50 6.83 -13.96
C ILE A 83 -17.97 5.92 -12.82
N PRO A 84 -19.29 5.62 -12.67
CA PRO A 84 -19.75 4.74 -11.61
C PRO A 84 -19.14 3.33 -11.69
N VAL A 85 -18.88 2.85 -12.92
CA VAL A 85 -18.25 1.53 -13.13
C VAL A 85 -16.80 1.54 -12.61
N PHE A 86 -16.00 2.53 -13.00
CA PHE A 86 -14.61 2.63 -12.54
C PHE A 86 -14.52 2.84 -11.02
N ARG A 87 -15.41 3.64 -10.44
CA ARG A 87 -15.49 3.80 -8.99
C ARG A 87 -15.87 2.49 -8.31
N ARG A 88 -16.83 1.75 -8.88
CA ARG A 88 -17.23 0.45 -8.33
C ARG A 88 -16.11 -0.58 -8.43
N ILE A 89 -15.29 -0.56 -9.48
CA ILE A 89 -14.11 -1.41 -9.59
C ILE A 89 -13.15 -1.12 -8.43
N LEU A 90 -12.83 0.15 -8.16
CA LEU A 90 -11.98 0.53 -7.03
C LEU A 90 -12.58 0.11 -5.69
N ASP A 91 -13.91 0.27 -5.50
CA ASP A 91 -14.59 -0.16 -4.27
C ASP A 91 -14.55 -1.70 -4.09
N ILE A 92 -14.70 -2.47 -5.17
CA ILE A 92 -14.61 -3.94 -5.14
C ILE A 92 -13.18 -4.37 -4.82
N MET A 93 -12.19 -3.77 -5.45
CA MET A 93 -10.77 -4.05 -5.14
C MET A 93 -10.47 -3.83 -3.65
N ARG A 94 -11.04 -2.79 -3.05
CA ARG A 94 -10.91 -2.47 -1.63
C ARG A 94 -11.63 -3.46 -0.70
N ALA A 95 -12.72 -4.05 -1.16
CA ALA A 95 -13.50 -5.00 -0.35
C ALA A 95 -12.78 -6.33 -0.11
N ILE A 96 -11.79 -6.66 -0.93
CA ILE A 96 -11.02 -7.90 -0.81
C ILE A 96 -9.79 -7.60 0.07
N PRO A 97 -9.64 -8.26 1.22
CA PRO A 97 -8.44 -8.08 2.05
C PRO A 97 -7.17 -8.49 1.30
N ASP A 98 -6.11 -7.72 1.45
CA ASP A 98 -4.83 -7.91 0.77
C ASP A 98 -4.20 -9.30 1.02
N PHE A 99 -4.32 -9.82 2.26
CA PHE A 99 -3.81 -11.15 2.60
C PHE A 99 -4.54 -12.27 1.86
N VAL A 100 -5.83 -12.11 1.52
CA VAL A 100 -6.59 -13.11 0.74
C VAL A 100 -6.04 -13.21 -0.67
N ILE A 101 -5.78 -12.05 -1.30
CA ILE A 101 -5.15 -12.00 -2.62
C ILE A 101 -3.76 -12.62 -2.58
N ALA A 102 -2.96 -12.29 -1.55
CA ALA A 102 -1.63 -12.85 -1.37
C ALA A 102 -1.66 -14.37 -1.25
N LEU A 103 -2.58 -14.94 -0.45
CA LEU A 103 -2.73 -16.38 -0.29
C LEU A 103 -3.13 -17.09 -1.60
N ILE A 104 -4.09 -16.51 -2.34
CA ILE A 104 -4.50 -17.06 -3.64
C ILE A 104 -3.31 -17.07 -4.61
N LEU A 105 -2.56 -15.97 -4.65
CA LEU A 105 -1.40 -15.86 -5.53
C LEU A 105 -0.26 -16.80 -5.13
N ILE A 106 -0.02 -17.00 -3.84
CA ILE A 106 0.96 -17.98 -3.34
C ILE A 106 0.53 -19.40 -3.76
N PHE A 107 -0.75 -19.73 -3.69
CA PHE A 107 -1.25 -21.02 -4.10
C PHE A 107 -1.09 -21.28 -5.62
N ILE A 108 -1.25 -20.25 -6.46
CA ILE A 108 -1.17 -20.36 -7.92
C ILE A 108 0.28 -20.28 -8.41
N LEU A 109 1.06 -19.34 -7.88
CA LEU A 109 2.40 -18.99 -8.38
C LEU A 109 3.53 -19.61 -7.56
N GLY A 110 3.20 -20.20 -6.41
CA GLY A 110 4.19 -20.64 -5.42
C GLY A 110 4.62 -19.51 -4.48
N GLY A 111 5.48 -19.85 -3.49
CA GLY A 111 6.04 -18.87 -2.58
C GLY A 111 7.08 -17.97 -3.26
N GLY A 112 7.28 -16.78 -2.71
CA GLY A 112 8.31 -15.86 -3.21
C GLY A 112 7.87 -14.40 -3.25
N PRO A 113 8.73 -13.49 -3.75
CA PRO A 113 8.47 -12.05 -3.77
C PRO A 113 7.37 -11.64 -4.78
N VAL A 114 7.17 -12.41 -5.85
CA VAL A 114 6.24 -12.05 -6.94
C VAL A 114 4.77 -12.02 -6.48
N PRO A 115 4.24 -13.05 -5.78
CA PRO A 115 2.88 -13.00 -5.23
C PRO A 115 2.65 -11.81 -4.31
N ALA A 116 3.61 -11.53 -3.42
CA ALA A 116 3.54 -10.39 -2.51
C ALA A 116 3.51 -9.05 -3.28
N MET A 117 4.39 -8.89 -4.27
CA MET A 117 4.44 -7.69 -5.11
C MET A 117 3.12 -7.45 -5.85
N ILE A 118 2.51 -8.49 -6.43
CA ILE A 118 1.24 -8.37 -7.14
C ILE A 118 0.10 -7.99 -6.17
N ALA A 119 0.01 -8.65 -5.00
CA ALA A 119 -1.01 -8.37 -4.01
C ALA A 119 -0.93 -6.92 -3.50
N ILE A 120 0.28 -6.44 -3.18
CA ILE A 120 0.53 -5.07 -2.75
C ILE A 120 0.20 -4.07 -3.86
N THR A 121 0.59 -4.38 -5.11
CA THR A 121 0.26 -3.54 -6.27
C THR A 121 -1.26 -3.40 -6.42
N PHE A 122 -2.00 -4.49 -6.30
CA PHE A 122 -3.46 -4.49 -6.42
C PHE A 122 -4.10 -3.62 -5.35
N HIS A 123 -3.77 -3.85 -4.09
CA HIS A 123 -4.32 -3.09 -2.96
C HIS A 123 -3.91 -1.61 -2.99
N THR A 124 -2.66 -1.32 -3.32
CA THR A 124 -2.17 0.06 -3.42
C THR A 124 -2.81 0.81 -4.59
N THR A 125 -3.10 0.13 -5.71
CA THR A 125 -3.77 0.72 -6.88
C THR A 125 -5.16 1.25 -6.52
N GLU A 126 -5.95 0.48 -5.76
CA GLU A 126 -7.29 0.93 -5.36
C GLU A 126 -7.23 2.16 -4.46
N ALA A 127 -6.35 2.10 -3.47
CA ALA A 127 -6.22 3.17 -2.49
C ALA A 127 -5.73 4.49 -3.11
N LEU A 128 -4.69 4.42 -3.94
CA LEU A 128 -4.18 5.58 -4.68
C LEU A 128 -5.18 6.04 -5.75
N GLY A 129 -5.83 5.11 -6.45
CA GLY A 129 -6.81 5.43 -7.49
C GLY A 129 -7.96 6.28 -6.98
N LYS A 130 -8.46 5.97 -5.79
CA LYS A 130 -9.49 6.77 -5.12
C LYS A 130 -8.96 8.14 -4.71
N LEU A 131 -7.84 8.20 -3.98
CA LEU A 131 -7.23 9.46 -3.55
C LEU A 131 -6.90 10.37 -4.74
N PHE A 132 -6.35 9.81 -5.81
CA PHE A 132 -6.02 10.55 -7.01
C PHE A 132 -7.28 11.08 -7.73
N SER A 133 -8.37 10.31 -7.77
CA SER A 133 -9.62 10.81 -8.35
C SER A 133 -10.20 11.98 -7.57
N GLU A 134 -10.13 11.97 -6.25
CA GLU A 134 -10.55 13.07 -5.37
C GLU A 134 -9.69 14.32 -5.57
N VAL A 135 -8.37 14.15 -5.70
CA VAL A 135 -7.44 15.26 -5.98
C VAL A 135 -7.70 15.85 -7.37
N ASN A 136 -7.95 15.00 -8.37
CA ASN A 136 -8.28 15.47 -9.73
C ASN A 136 -9.56 16.32 -9.73
N GLU A 137 -10.57 15.94 -8.97
CA GLU A 137 -11.83 16.69 -8.88
C GLU A 137 -11.66 18.10 -8.31
N ASN A 138 -10.60 18.33 -7.53
CA ASN A 138 -10.23 19.63 -6.98
C ASN A 138 -9.33 20.46 -7.92
N ALA A 139 -8.88 19.90 -9.05
CA ALA A 139 -8.06 20.64 -10.01
C ALA A 139 -8.88 21.68 -10.78
N SER A 140 -8.23 22.78 -11.16
CA SER A 140 -8.88 23.82 -11.96
C SER A 140 -9.21 23.32 -13.37
N LEU A 141 -10.44 23.56 -13.82
CA LEU A 141 -10.88 23.23 -15.20
C LEU A 141 -10.39 24.24 -16.25
N LYS A 142 -9.96 25.43 -15.86
CA LYS A 142 -9.53 26.49 -16.79
C LYS A 142 -8.47 26.05 -17.80
N PRO A 143 -7.41 25.30 -17.42
CA PRO A 143 -6.46 24.79 -18.41
C PRO A 143 -7.06 23.80 -19.40
N LEU A 144 -8.07 23.03 -18.97
CA LEU A 144 -8.75 22.06 -19.83
C LEU A 144 -9.61 22.78 -20.89
N ASP A 145 -10.27 23.87 -20.49
CA ASP A 145 -11.07 24.71 -21.41
C ASP A 145 -10.17 25.36 -22.46
N GLY A 146 -9.03 25.91 -22.03
CA GLY A 146 -8.01 26.46 -22.92
C GLY A 146 -7.47 25.44 -23.93
N LEU A 147 -7.14 24.22 -23.46
CA LEU A 147 -6.69 23.13 -24.33
C LEU A 147 -7.81 22.63 -25.26
N SER A 148 -9.06 22.68 -24.80
CA SER A 148 -10.20 22.30 -25.64
C SER A 148 -10.42 23.27 -26.80
N SER A 149 -10.20 24.57 -26.59
CA SER A 149 -10.36 25.61 -27.63
C SER A 149 -9.36 25.48 -28.79
N VAL A 150 -8.20 24.84 -28.53
CA VAL A 150 -7.19 24.54 -29.57
C VAL A 150 -7.29 23.10 -30.10
N GLY A 151 -8.37 22.39 -29.79
CA GLY A 151 -8.63 21.04 -30.30
C GLY A 151 -7.81 19.91 -29.67
N ALA A 152 -7.27 20.10 -28.45
CA ALA A 152 -6.50 19.07 -27.77
C ALA A 152 -7.35 17.82 -27.48
N SER A 153 -6.74 16.64 -27.69
CA SER A 153 -7.34 15.35 -27.35
C SER A 153 -7.52 15.20 -25.84
N TRP A 154 -8.38 14.25 -25.42
CA TRP A 154 -8.60 13.98 -24.01
C TRP A 154 -7.30 13.68 -23.26
N MET A 155 -6.41 12.84 -23.84
CA MET A 155 -5.12 12.49 -23.22
C MET A 155 -4.22 13.73 -23.04
N GLN A 156 -4.18 14.62 -24.05
CA GLN A 156 -3.41 15.86 -23.95
C GLN A 156 -3.95 16.78 -22.85
N LYS A 157 -5.29 16.88 -22.73
CA LYS A 157 -5.91 17.64 -21.64
C LYS A 157 -5.56 17.07 -20.27
N MET A 158 -5.56 15.76 -20.10
CA MET A 158 -5.17 15.13 -18.85
C MET A 158 -3.69 15.35 -18.55
N LEU A 159 -2.80 15.06 -19.49
CA LEU A 159 -1.34 15.15 -19.28
C LEU A 159 -0.83 16.59 -19.11
N LEU A 160 -1.39 17.55 -19.85
CA LEU A 160 -0.90 18.93 -19.84
C LEU A 160 -1.74 19.86 -18.97
N GLY A 161 -3.02 19.53 -18.76
CA GLY A 161 -3.94 20.36 -17.98
C GLY A 161 -4.11 19.89 -16.53
N VAL A 162 -4.27 18.60 -16.28
CA VAL A 162 -4.53 18.07 -14.94
C VAL A 162 -3.27 17.64 -14.21
N ILE A 163 -2.47 16.75 -14.81
CA ILE A 163 -1.28 16.16 -14.17
C ILE A 163 -0.34 17.21 -13.56
N PRO A 164 0.02 18.32 -14.22
CA PRO A 164 0.93 19.31 -13.63
C PRO A 164 0.37 19.94 -12.35
N GLN A 165 -0.96 20.08 -12.25
CA GLN A 165 -1.60 20.65 -11.05
C GLN A 165 -1.59 19.69 -9.87
N VAL A 166 -1.78 18.38 -10.13
CA VAL A 166 -2.02 17.36 -9.08
C VAL A 166 -0.79 16.51 -8.77
N SER A 167 0.26 16.58 -9.59
CA SER A 167 1.48 15.77 -9.41
C SER A 167 2.14 15.89 -8.04
N PRO A 168 2.19 17.04 -7.34
CA PRO A 168 2.73 17.11 -6.00
C PRO A 168 1.95 16.25 -5.01
N ASN A 169 0.62 16.22 -5.15
CA ASN A 169 -0.25 15.41 -4.30
C ASN A 169 -0.08 13.92 -4.62
N TYR A 170 0.03 13.56 -5.90
CA TYR A 170 0.30 12.19 -6.33
C TYR A 170 1.60 11.66 -5.75
N PHE A 171 2.65 12.48 -5.79
CA PHE A 171 3.94 12.13 -5.23
C PHE A 171 3.85 11.93 -3.70
N SER A 172 3.19 12.84 -3.00
CA SER A 172 3.01 12.76 -1.55
C SER A 172 2.25 11.50 -1.13
N TYR A 173 1.14 11.17 -1.80
CA TYR A 173 0.39 9.96 -1.52
C TYR A 173 1.14 8.69 -1.94
N GLY A 174 1.92 8.75 -3.03
CA GLY A 174 2.80 7.66 -3.44
C GLY A 174 3.86 7.35 -2.38
N LEU A 175 4.51 8.37 -1.82
CA LEU A 175 5.49 8.20 -0.73
C LEU A 175 4.84 7.65 0.54
N LEU A 176 3.67 8.14 0.91
CA LEU A 176 2.93 7.61 2.06
C LEU A 176 2.60 6.12 1.88
N ARG A 177 2.17 5.73 0.68
CA ARG A 177 1.90 4.32 0.37
C ARG A 177 3.16 3.48 0.32
N PHE A 178 4.26 4.01 -0.16
CA PHE A 178 5.55 3.33 -0.11
C PHE A 178 5.97 3.01 1.32
N GLU A 179 5.84 3.96 2.24
CA GLU A 179 6.10 3.73 3.67
C GLU A 179 5.22 2.61 4.25
N ILE A 180 3.91 2.63 3.95
CA ILE A 180 2.99 1.58 4.39
C ILE A 180 3.38 0.23 3.80
N ASN A 181 3.72 0.18 2.51
CA ASN A 181 4.08 -1.04 1.81
C ASN A 181 5.38 -1.67 2.33
N ILE A 182 6.38 -0.87 2.74
CA ILE A 182 7.59 -1.39 3.41
C ILE A 182 7.21 -2.18 4.66
N ARG A 183 6.31 -1.65 5.48
CA ARG A 183 5.84 -2.35 6.69
C ARG A 183 5.11 -3.65 6.33
N THR A 184 4.22 -3.61 5.34
CA THR A 184 3.46 -4.80 4.91
C THR A 184 4.38 -5.90 4.39
N VAL A 185 5.38 -5.60 3.56
CA VAL A 185 6.36 -6.57 3.07
C VAL A 185 7.19 -7.15 4.21
N SER A 186 7.63 -6.32 5.16
CA SER A 186 8.43 -6.74 6.30
C SER A 186 7.73 -7.81 7.14
N TYR A 187 6.43 -7.68 7.41
CA TYR A 187 5.65 -8.67 8.14
C TYR A 187 5.52 -10.01 7.40
N THR A 188 5.43 -9.99 6.08
CA THR A 188 5.31 -11.23 5.28
C THR A 188 6.63 -11.99 5.18
N HIS A 189 7.76 -11.29 5.07
CA HIS A 189 9.08 -11.91 4.97
C HIS A 189 9.59 -12.51 6.29
N LEU A 190 9.38 -11.84 7.43
CA LEU A 190 9.80 -12.36 8.73
C LEU A 190 9.13 -13.69 9.06
N ARG A 191 7.87 -13.87 8.69
CA ARG A 191 7.12 -15.11 8.96
C ARG A 191 7.54 -16.28 8.07
N ALA A 192 8.08 -16.02 6.89
CA ALA A 192 8.54 -17.07 5.97
C ALA A 192 9.89 -17.69 6.37
N HIS A 193 10.66 -17.05 7.25
CA HIS A 193 11.94 -17.56 7.73
C HIS A 193 11.84 -18.31 9.08
N GLU A 194 10.67 -18.34 9.70
CA GLU A 194 10.42 -19.07 10.96
C GLU A 194 9.84 -20.48 10.76
N THR A 195 9.52 -20.88 9.53
CA THR A 195 9.08 -22.23 9.14
C THR A 195 10.13 -22.92 8.31
#